data_16548dde2559f5a0376bfb3b638d206a
#
_entry.id   16548dde2559f5a0376bfb3b638d206a
#
_cell.length_a   1.000
_cell.length_b   1.000
_cell.length_c   1.000
_cell.angle_alpha   90.00
_cell.angle_beta   90.00
_cell.angle_gamma   90.00
#
_symmetry.space_group_name_H-M   'P 1'
#
loop_
_entity.id
_entity.type
_entity.pdbx_description
1 polymer ?
#
loop_
_entity_poly.entity_id
_entity_poly.type
_entity_poly.pdbx_seq_one_letter_code
_entity_poly.pdbx_strand_id
1 'polypeptide(L)'
;DATSAFGTSKPSGSTLVGTFYDTKQTPGGRPTNLSQDQFCSILSRFVTHGWDEKDLNRFYKSPQQLYAAQFYVPRTSANEAPKAYGCADKVKPSRWIAIYRGKVRAPKSGTFRFVGAGDDVIAVRFNNENVFDYGWFQASLGKQTASTKWIAAMENKPGYDDLKKELKTAGINVPPVTFYKYSSSGHWNRTMGGVVAGKSFKVKQGNVYPIEILISEIPGGEFGMTLLLEEVGMAPMSKDPKTGAPILPLFRTNYGVPKPDKNKEHVPFDEIGIVWESIK
;
A
#
# COMPACT_ATOMS: atom_id res chain seq x y z
N ASP A 1 21.39 11.48 8.58
CA ASP A 1 20.58 10.42 8.03
C ASP A 1 19.30 10.98 7.41
N ALA A 2 19.06 10.68 6.13
CA ALA A 2 17.84 11.14 5.47
C ALA A 2 16.65 10.31 5.99
N THR A 3 15.68 10.99 6.60
CA THR A 3 14.40 10.43 7.01
C THR A 3 13.31 11.00 6.11
N SER A 4 12.45 10.14 5.58
CA SER A 4 11.32 10.52 4.74
C SER A 4 10.07 9.73 5.13
N ALA A 5 8.95 10.07 4.51
CA ALA A 5 7.71 9.30 4.66
C ALA A 5 7.84 7.87 4.09
N PHE A 6 8.85 7.58 3.28
CA PHE A 6 9.14 6.25 2.72
C PHE A 6 10.08 5.41 3.57
N GLY A 7 10.64 5.98 4.63
CA GLY A 7 11.55 5.30 5.56
C GLY A 7 12.85 6.06 5.77
N THR A 8 13.75 5.45 6.49
CA THR A 8 15.09 5.98 6.78
C THR A 8 16.15 5.26 5.96
N SER A 9 17.24 5.97 5.62
CA SER A 9 18.34 5.40 4.83
C SER A 9 19.24 4.44 5.62
N LYS A 10 19.12 4.41 6.93
CA LYS A 10 19.85 3.50 7.81
C LYS A 10 18.90 2.69 8.67
N PRO A 11 19.24 1.42 8.97
CA PRO A 11 18.43 0.63 9.90
C PRO A 11 18.28 1.34 11.23
N SER A 12 17.05 1.44 11.73
CA SER A 12 16.75 2.07 13.00
C SER A 12 15.55 1.36 13.64
N GLY A 13 15.82 0.68 14.75
CA GLY A 13 14.79 -0.04 15.48
C GLY A 13 14.17 -1.19 14.68
N SER A 14 12.89 -1.43 14.93
CA SER A 14 12.10 -2.47 14.27
C SER A 14 11.46 -1.92 13.00
N THR A 15 11.92 -2.38 11.84
CA THR A 15 11.49 -1.87 10.52
C THR A 15 11.37 -3.00 9.50
N LEU A 16 10.61 -2.75 8.44
CA LEU A 16 10.65 -3.53 7.20
C LEU A 16 11.67 -2.90 6.24
N VAL A 17 12.24 -3.72 5.37
CA VAL A 17 13.26 -3.29 4.41
C VAL A 17 12.64 -3.05 3.05
N GLY A 18 12.76 -1.82 2.56
CA GLY A 18 12.25 -1.38 1.27
C GLY A 18 13.29 -1.41 0.16
N THR A 19 12.90 -1.93 -0.99
CA THR A 19 13.69 -1.99 -2.23
C THR A 19 12.92 -1.30 -3.34
N PHE A 20 13.60 -0.50 -4.15
CA PHE A 20 13.00 0.33 -5.18
C PHE A 20 13.44 -0.07 -6.58
N TYR A 21 12.49 -0.23 -7.49
CA TYR A 21 12.71 -0.57 -8.90
C TYR A 21 12.12 0.48 -9.82
N ASP A 22 12.84 0.82 -10.88
CA ASP A 22 12.32 1.63 -11.99
C ASP A 22 12.14 0.76 -13.22
N THR A 23 10.91 0.53 -13.63
CA THR A 23 10.59 -0.33 -14.78
C THR A 23 10.84 0.35 -16.13
N LYS A 24 11.11 1.65 -16.14
CA LYS A 24 11.35 2.43 -17.38
C LYS A 24 12.74 2.21 -17.96
N GLN A 25 13.63 1.58 -17.21
CA GLN A 25 15.00 1.35 -17.64
C GLN A 25 15.54 0.01 -17.13
N THR A 26 16.51 -0.52 -17.85
CA THR A 26 17.30 -1.68 -17.46
C THR A 26 18.30 -1.33 -16.36
N PRO A 27 18.96 -2.30 -15.73
CA PRO A 27 20.05 -2.03 -14.77
C PRO A 27 21.15 -1.14 -15.33
N GLY A 28 21.43 -1.22 -16.64
CA GLY A 28 22.41 -0.39 -17.33
C GLY A 28 21.89 0.95 -17.82
N GLY A 29 20.63 1.30 -17.54
CA GLY A 29 20.05 2.59 -17.89
C GLY A 29 19.43 2.69 -19.28
N ARG A 30 19.30 1.58 -20.01
CA ARG A 30 18.61 1.59 -21.31
C ARG A 30 17.10 1.66 -21.14
N PRO A 31 16.40 2.52 -21.90
CA PRO A 31 14.93 2.58 -21.85
C PRO A 31 14.28 1.24 -22.19
N THR A 32 13.26 0.86 -21.43
CA THR A 32 12.46 -0.32 -21.68
C THR A 32 11.29 -0.05 -22.62
N ASN A 33 10.86 1.18 -22.74
CA ASN A 33 9.73 1.62 -23.56
C ASN A 33 8.42 0.86 -23.29
N LEU A 34 8.20 0.48 -22.03
CA LEU A 34 6.98 -0.20 -21.63
C LEU A 34 5.78 0.74 -21.72
N SER A 35 4.67 0.25 -22.24
CA SER A 35 3.37 0.91 -22.15
C SER A 35 2.85 0.83 -20.72
N GLN A 36 1.83 1.63 -20.41
CA GLN A 36 1.15 1.56 -19.11
C GLN A 36 0.48 0.20 -18.87
N ASP A 37 -0.12 -0.38 -19.90
CA ASP A 37 -0.73 -1.72 -19.80
C ASP A 37 0.33 -2.80 -19.56
N GLN A 38 1.48 -2.71 -20.22
CA GLN A 38 2.60 -3.62 -19.97
C GLN A 38 3.11 -3.49 -18.52
N PHE A 39 3.18 -2.28 -18.00
CA PHE A 39 3.53 -2.04 -16.61
C PHE A 39 2.50 -2.67 -15.65
N CYS A 40 1.20 -2.48 -15.90
CA CYS A 40 0.14 -3.11 -15.11
C CYS A 40 0.23 -4.64 -15.14
N SER A 41 0.60 -5.22 -16.29
CA SER A 41 0.82 -6.67 -16.40
C SER A 41 2.01 -7.14 -15.56
N ILE A 42 3.07 -6.36 -15.47
CA ILE A 42 4.23 -6.64 -14.60
C ILE A 42 3.82 -6.65 -13.14
N LEU A 43 3.06 -5.64 -12.70
CA LEU A 43 2.52 -5.59 -11.34
C LEU A 43 1.67 -6.82 -11.02
N SER A 44 0.74 -7.14 -11.90
CA SER A 44 -0.16 -8.28 -11.73
C SER A 44 0.59 -9.59 -11.65
N ARG A 45 1.53 -9.82 -12.56
CA ARG A 45 2.37 -11.02 -12.52
C ARG A 45 3.13 -11.12 -11.20
N PHE A 46 3.73 -10.04 -10.74
CA PHE A 46 4.47 -10.02 -9.50
C PHE A 46 3.60 -10.44 -8.30
N VAL A 47 2.46 -9.78 -8.10
CA VAL A 47 1.60 -10.03 -6.94
C VAL A 47 0.81 -11.34 -7.03
N THR A 48 0.60 -11.89 -8.21
CA THR A 48 -0.14 -13.15 -8.40
C THR A 48 0.77 -14.38 -8.53
N HIS A 49 2.08 -14.19 -8.62
CA HIS A 49 3.07 -15.26 -8.80
C HIS A 49 4.11 -15.29 -7.67
N GLY A 50 3.66 -15.09 -6.45
CA GLY A 50 4.47 -15.32 -5.25
C GLY A 50 5.40 -14.18 -4.86
N TRP A 51 5.25 -12.98 -5.41
CA TRP A 51 6.07 -11.81 -5.06
C TRP A 51 7.56 -12.06 -5.22
N ASP A 52 7.95 -12.73 -6.29
CA ASP A 52 9.33 -13.08 -6.58
C ASP A 52 10.05 -11.92 -7.26
N GLU A 53 11.01 -11.31 -6.57
CA GLU A 53 11.79 -10.19 -7.10
C GLU A 53 12.65 -10.56 -8.31
N LYS A 54 12.84 -11.84 -8.62
CA LYS A 54 13.44 -12.27 -9.89
C LYS A 54 12.65 -11.77 -11.10
N ASP A 55 11.34 -11.60 -10.97
CA ASP A 55 10.50 -11.03 -12.02
C ASP A 55 10.85 -9.56 -12.32
N LEU A 56 11.59 -8.90 -11.45
CA LEU A 56 12.01 -7.50 -11.58
C LEU A 56 13.50 -7.32 -11.89
N ASN A 57 14.26 -8.41 -12.07
CA ASN A 57 15.71 -8.38 -12.29
C ASN A 57 16.14 -7.61 -13.55
N ARG A 58 15.27 -7.51 -14.54
CA ARG A 58 15.54 -6.79 -15.80
C ARG A 58 15.41 -5.27 -15.68
N PHE A 59 15.02 -4.78 -14.52
CA PHE A 59 14.79 -3.36 -14.28
C PHE A 59 15.86 -2.76 -13.38
N TYR A 60 16.03 -1.44 -13.48
CA TYR A 60 16.90 -0.69 -12.59
C TYR A 60 16.43 -0.86 -11.15
N LYS A 61 17.38 -1.17 -10.28
CA LYS A 61 17.18 -1.28 -8.84
C LYS A 61 18.01 -0.20 -8.15
N SER A 62 17.38 0.62 -7.31
CA SER A 62 18.14 1.57 -6.51
C SER A 62 19.15 0.84 -5.63
N PRO A 63 20.42 1.31 -5.57
CA PRO A 63 21.40 0.72 -4.65
C PRO A 63 21.08 1.02 -3.19
N GLN A 64 20.24 2.03 -2.90
CA GLN A 64 19.85 2.38 -1.56
C GLN A 64 18.54 1.69 -1.18
N GLN A 65 18.52 1.05 -0.03
CA GLN A 65 17.32 0.55 0.62
C GLN A 65 16.79 1.57 1.63
N LEU A 66 15.50 1.50 1.94
CA LEU A 66 14.89 2.26 3.02
C LEU A 66 14.30 1.32 4.06
N TYR A 67 14.25 1.80 5.29
CA TYR A 67 13.77 1.08 6.46
C TYR A 67 12.55 1.80 6.99
N ALA A 68 11.38 1.14 6.95
CA ALA A 68 10.10 1.75 7.30
C ALA A 68 9.40 0.96 8.42
N ALA A 69 8.79 1.70 9.34
CA ALA A 69 8.04 1.16 10.47
C ALA A 69 6.54 1.40 10.36
N GLN A 70 6.12 2.25 9.44
CA GLN A 70 4.72 2.55 9.12
C GLN A 70 4.60 2.94 7.66
N PHE A 71 3.37 2.88 7.13
CA PHE A 71 3.05 3.15 5.73
C PHE A 71 1.97 4.22 5.68
N TYR A 72 2.43 5.46 5.72
CA TYR A 72 1.61 6.65 5.71
C TYR A 72 2.36 7.76 4.98
N VAL A 73 1.86 8.12 3.81
CA VAL A 73 2.36 9.23 3.01
C VAL A 73 1.19 10.15 2.72
N PRO A 74 1.10 11.34 3.36
CA PRO A 74 0.14 12.35 2.94
C PRO A 74 0.38 12.73 1.50
N ARG A 75 -0.68 13.15 0.80
CA ARG A 75 -0.59 13.54 -0.61
C ARG A 75 0.62 14.44 -0.88
N THR A 76 1.47 14.02 -1.80
CA THR A 76 2.72 14.69 -2.15
C THR A 76 3.07 14.45 -3.61
N SER A 77 4.17 15.02 -4.10
CA SER A 77 4.68 14.71 -5.44
C SER A 77 5.15 13.25 -5.53
N ALA A 78 4.83 12.59 -6.64
CA ALA A 78 5.31 11.24 -6.91
C ALA A 78 6.85 11.15 -7.00
N ASN A 79 7.52 12.27 -7.22
CA ASN A 79 9.00 12.34 -7.23
C ASN A 79 9.62 12.15 -5.84
N GLU A 80 8.85 12.28 -4.79
CA GLU A 80 9.36 12.11 -3.43
C GLU A 80 9.86 10.68 -3.16
N ALA A 81 9.31 9.67 -3.84
CA ALA A 81 9.80 8.30 -3.70
C ALA A 81 11.19 8.09 -4.32
N PRO A 82 11.44 8.39 -5.62
CA PRO A 82 12.79 8.34 -6.18
C PRO A 82 13.79 9.18 -5.37
N LYS A 83 13.37 10.35 -4.90
CA LYS A 83 14.20 11.23 -4.07
C LYS A 83 14.58 10.57 -2.74
N ALA A 84 13.62 9.94 -2.06
CA ALA A 84 13.87 9.23 -0.81
C ALA A 84 14.85 8.07 -1.00
N TYR A 85 14.77 7.37 -2.14
CA TYR A 85 15.68 6.29 -2.50
C TYR A 85 16.99 6.76 -3.16
N GLY A 86 17.25 8.07 -3.16
CA GLY A 86 18.53 8.61 -3.64
C GLY A 86 18.76 8.51 -5.14
N CYS A 87 17.71 8.35 -5.96
CA CYS A 87 17.83 8.13 -7.39
C CYS A 87 16.99 9.08 -8.27
N ALA A 88 16.55 10.22 -7.73
CA ALA A 88 15.74 11.18 -8.47
C ALA A 88 16.45 11.79 -9.70
N ASP A 89 17.78 11.76 -9.74
CA ASP A 89 18.58 12.19 -10.88
C ASP A 89 18.49 11.21 -12.09
N LYS A 90 18.15 9.95 -11.82
CA LYS A 90 18.07 8.88 -12.82
C LYS A 90 16.66 8.40 -13.10
N VAL A 91 15.75 8.57 -12.15
CA VAL A 91 14.42 7.97 -12.17
C VAL A 91 13.34 9.06 -12.20
N LYS A 92 12.54 9.04 -13.26
CA LYS A 92 11.34 9.87 -13.34
C LYS A 92 10.23 9.30 -12.44
N PRO A 93 9.25 10.13 -12.00
CA PRO A 93 8.31 9.77 -10.94
C PRO A 93 7.19 8.80 -11.35
N SER A 94 7.26 8.15 -12.51
CA SER A 94 6.25 7.20 -12.98
C SER A 94 6.79 5.78 -13.05
N ARG A 95 5.89 4.80 -12.96
CA ARG A 95 6.16 3.38 -13.19
C ARG A 95 7.32 2.81 -12.37
N TRP A 96 7.43 3.27 -11.14
CA TRP A 96 8.33 2.68 -10.16
C TRP A 96 7.55 1.75 -9.22
N ILE A 97 8.26 0.80 -8.63
CA ILE A 97 7.73 -0.17 -7.68
C ILE A 97 8.65 -0.17 -6.47
N ALA A 98 8.09 -0.01 -5.27
CA ALA A 98 8.82 -0.21 -4.02
C ALA A 98 8.19 -1.35 -3.22
N ILE A 99 9.03 -2.25 -2.69
CA ILE A 99 8.60 -3.44 -1.97
C ILE A 99 9.28 -3.45 -0.62
N TYR A 100 8.47 -3.50 0.44
CA TYR A 100 8.93 -3.57 1.84
C TYR A 100 8.67 -4.97 2.36
N ARG A 101 9.72 -5.61 2.90
CA ARG A 101 9.66 -7.00 3.38
C ARG A 101 10.17 -7.14 4.79
N GLY A 102 9.65 -8.12 5.49
CA GLY A 102 10.16 -8.54 6.78
C GLY A 102 9.30 -9.62 7.40
N LYS A 103 9.56 -9.89 8.67
CA LYS A 103 8.78 -10.79 9.51
C LYS A 103 8.34 -10.03 10.73
N VAL A 104 7.10 -10.20 11.14
CA VAL A 104 6.53 -9.51 12.31
C VAL A 104 5.98 -10.50 13.32
N ARG A 105 6.14 -10.16 14.60
CA ARG A 105 5.58 -10.95 15.70
C ARG A 105 4.18 -10.42 16.03
N ALA A 106 3.18 -11.30 16.06
CA ALA A 106 1.83 -10.92 16.45
C ALA A 106 1.80 -10.49 17.93
N PRO A 107 1.36 -9.26 18.24
CA PRO A 107 1.32 -8.76 19.62
C PRO A 107 0.19 -9.33 20.45
N LYS A 108 -0.82 -9.88 19.80
CA LYS A 108 -1.95 -10.57 20.43
C LYS A 108 -2.60 -11.54 19.45
N SER A 109 -3.33 -12.51 19.96
CA SER A 109 -4.19 -13.37 19.15
C SER A 109 -5.45 -12.63 18.72
N GLY A 110 -5.92 -12.87 17.51
CA GLY A 110 -7.14 -12.24 17.02
C GLY A 110 -7.29 -12.37 15.50
N THR A 111 -8.34 -11.74 15.00
CA THR A 111 -8.64 -11.63 13.57
C THR A 111 -8.43 -10.16 13.17
N PHE A 112 -7.63 -9.94 12.14
CA PHE A 112 -7.27 -8.62 11.67
C PHE A 112 -7.52 -8.48 10.18
N ARG A 113 -7.62 -7.24 9.71
CA ARG A 113 -7.61 -6.90 8.30
C ARG A 113 -6.93 -5.57 8.08
N PHE A 114 -6.20 -5.43 6.99
CA PHE A 114 -5.66 -4.15 6.59
C PHE A 114 -6.77 -3.26 6.03
N VAL A 115 -6.66 -1.99 6.28
CA VAL A 115 -7.58 -0.97 5.79
C VAL A 115 -6.76 0.18 5.23
N GLY A 116 -7.04 0.59 4.01
CA GLY A 116 -6.24 1.65 3.43
C GLY A 116 -6.58 1.97 2.00
N ALA A 117 -5.73 2.76 1.40
CA ALA A 117 -5.75 3.10 -0.01
C ALA A 117 -4.40 3.65 -0.45
N GLY A 118 -4.08 3.51 -1.73
CA GLY A 118 -2.90 4.08 -2.36
C GLY A 118 -3.24 4.90 -3.59
N ASP A 119 -2.50 5.93 -3.79
CA ASP A 119 -2.48 6.70 -5.03
C ASP A 119 -1.07 6.54 -5.64
N ASP A 120 -0.87 5.58 -6.55
CA ASP A 120 -1.87 4.74 -7.24
C ASP A 120 -2.12 3.37 -6.62
N VAL A 121 -1.09 2.70 -6.10
CA VAL A 121 -1.16 1.29 -5.72
C VAL A 121 -0.58 1.06 -4.34
N ILE A 122 -1.30 0.31 -3.53
CA ILE A 122 -0.76 -0.37 -2.35
C ILE A 122 -1.37 -1.77 -2.26
N ALA A 123 -0.50 -2.78 -2.14
CA ALA A 123 -0.89 -4.18 -1.97
C ALA A 123 -0.12 -4.80 -0.81
N VAL A 124 -0.72 -5.74 -0.11
CA VAL A 124 -0.12 -6.42 1.05
C VAL A 124 -0.27 -7.92 0.91
N ARG A 125 0.83 -8.63 1.14
CA ARG A 125 0.87 -10.07 1.35
C ARG A 125 1.25 -10.34 2.80
N PHE A 126 0.43 -11.12 3.50
CA PHE A 126 0.64 -11.46 4.89
C PHE A 126 0.58 -12.98 5.04
N ASN A 127 1.57 -13.56 5.69
CA ASN A 127 1.71 -15.01 5.83
C ASN A 127 1.59 -15.76 4.49
N ASN A 128 2.22 -15.21 3.45
CA ASN A 128 2.23 -15.72 2.07
C ASN A 128 0.86 -15.70 1.36
N GLU A 129 -0.10 -14.96 1.86
CA GLU A 129 -1.40 -14.75 1.21
C GLU A 129 -1.61 -13.28 0.88
N ASN A 130 -2.15 -13.00 -0.31
CA ASN A 130 -2.57 -11.66 -0.68
C ASN A 130 -3.83 -11.31 0.13
N VAL A 131 -3.75 -10.23 0.92
CA VAL A 131 -4.83 -9.82 1.81
C VAL A 131 -5.34 -8.41 1.56
N PHE A 132 -4.62 -7.60 0.76
CA PHE A 132 -5.00 -6.22 0.49
C PHE A 132 -4.48 -5.75 -0.88
N ASP A 133 -5.34 -5.05 -1.63
CA ASP A 133 -4.99 -4.39 -2.88
C ASP A 133 -6.04 -3.33 -3.21
N TYR A 134 -5.71 -2.04 -2.99
CA TYR A 134 -6.65 -0.95 -3.25
C TYR A 134 -5.95 0.39 -3.47
N GLY A 135 -6.32 1.09 -4.54
CA GLY A 135 -5.82 2.42 -4.88
C GLY A 135 -6.54 2.96 -6.12
N TRP A 136 -5.94 3.92 -6.79
CA TRP A 136 -6.39 4.35 -8.12
C TRP A 136 -6.35 3.19 -9.11
N PHE A 137 -5.39 2.29 -8.94
CA PHE A 137 -5.27 1.04 -9.68
C PHE A 137 -5.10 -0.11 -8.71
N GLN A 138 -5.53 -1.30 -9.14
CA GLN A 138 -5.24 -2.52 -8.41
C GLN A 138 -4.09 -3.27 -9.08
N ALA A 139 -3.10 -3.64 -8.28
CA ALA A 139 -1.94 -4.38 -8.76
C ALA A 139 -2.33 -5.69 -9.46
N SER A 140 -3.36 -6.36 -8.95
CA SER A 140 -3.78 -7.67 -9.42
C SER A 140 -4.48 -7.70 -10.79
N LEU A 141 -4.95 -6.57 -11.32
CA LEU A 141 -5.81 -6.57 -12.52
C LEU A 141 -5.07 -6.73 -13.84
N GLY A 142 -3.77 -6.40 -13.91
CA GLY A 142 -2.98 -6.55 -15.13
C GLY A 142 -3.30 -5.57 -16.25
N LYS A 143 -4.20 -4.64 -16.02
CA LYS A 143 -4.60 -3.61 -16.98
C LYS A 143 -5.05 -2.35 -16.25
N GLN A 144 -4.96 -1.23 -16.95
CA GLN A 144 -5.53 0.02 -16.44
C GLN A 144 -7.05 -0.05 -16.50
N THR A 145 -7.70 0.24 -15.39
CA THR A 145 -9.15 0.40 -15.30
C THR A 145 -9.43 1.74 -14.63
N ALA A 146 -10.36 2.52 -15.18
CA ALA A 146 -10.75 3.78 -14.55
C ALA A 146 -11.22 3.52 -13.11
N SER A 147 -10.63 4.25 -12.16
CA SER A 147 -10.89 4.09 -10.73
C SER A 147 -12.38 4.11 -10.38
N THR A 148 -13.17 4.97 -11.06
CA THR A 148 -14.61 5.06 -10.86
C THR A 148 -15.36 3.75 -11.20
N LYS A 149 -14.88 2.99 -12.19
CA LYS A 149 -15.52 1.73 -12.59
C LYS A 149 -15.28 0.64 -11.54
N TRP A 150 -14.06 0.46 -11.10
CA TRP A 150 -13.81 -0.60 -10.14
C TRP A 150 -14.26 -0.23 -8.72
N ILE A 151 -14.27 1.06 -8.33
CA ILE A 151 -14.93 1.51 -7.10
C ILE A 151 -16.41 1.12 -7.14
N ALA A 152 -17.12 1.43 -8.23
CA ALA A 152 -18.53 1.07 -8.39
C ALA A 152 -18.77 -0.45 -8.31
N ALA A 153 -17.87 -1.24 -8.90
CA ALA A 153 -17.93 -2.71 -8.80
C ALA A 153 -17.70 -3.21 -7.37
N MET A 154 -16.74 -2.62 -6.65
CA MET A 154 -16.45 -2.97 -5.25
C MET A 154 -17.56 -2.51 -4.30
N GLU A 155 -18.25 -1.42 -4.59
CA GLU A 155 -19.46 -0.98 -3.88
C GLU A 155 -20.72 -1.77 -4.26
N ASN A 156 -20.58 -2.78 -5.11
CA ASN A 156 -21.68 -3.64 -5.58
C ASN A 156 -22.79 -2.90 -6.33
N LYS A 157 -22.45 -1.84 -7.07
CA LYS A 157 -23.37 -1.13 -7.93
C LYS A 157 -23.75 -1.98 -9.16
N PRO A 158 -24.99 -1.88 -9.67
CA PRO A 158 -25.40 -2.63 -10.86
C PRO A 158 -24.63 -2.19 -12.12
N GLY A 159 -24.50 -3.08 -13.10
CA GLY A 159 -23.88 -2.80 -14.40
C GLY A 159 -22.36 -3.05 -14.47
N TYR A 160 -21.76 -3.63 -13.44
CA TYR A 160 -20.30 -3.88 -13.39
C TYR A 160 -19.96 -5.36 -13.16
N ASP A 161 -20.80 -6.28 -13.60
CA ASP A 161 -20.66 -7.72 -13.33
C ASP A 161 -19.38 -8.32 -13.91
N ASP A 162 -18.99 -7.91 -15.12
CA ASP A 162 -17.76 -8.39 -15.75
C ASP A 162 -16.53 -7.96 -14.96
N LEU A 163 -16.48 -6.70 -14.52
CA LEU A 163 -15.40 -6.19 -13.70
C LEU A 163 -15.37 -6.85 -12.31
N LYS A 164 -16.54 -7.07 -11.71
CA LYS A 164 -16.60 -7.84 -10.43
C LYS A 164 -16.05 -9.25 -10.59
N LYS A 165 -16.32 -9.91 -11.71
CA LYS A 165 -15.77 -11.22 -12.01
C LYS A 165 -14.24 -11.19 -12.15
N GLU A 166 -13.69 -10.18 -12.82
CA GLU A 166 -12.25 -9.99 -12.92
C GLU A 166 -11.61 -9.77 -11.53
N LEU A 167 -12.19 -8.91 -10.70
CA LEU A 167 -11.73 -8.66 -9.34
C LEU A 167 -11.78 -9.94 -8.48
N LYS A 168 -12.86 -10.72 -8.63
CA LYS A 168 -12.99 -12.01 -7.95
C LYS A 168 -11.91 -13.00 -8.39
N THR A 169 -11.62 -13.07 -9.67
CA THR A 169 -10.56 -13.94 -10.20
C THR A 169 -9.18 -13.51 -9.70
N ALA A 170 -8.95 -12.20 -9.56
CA ALA A 170 -7.71 -11.67 -9.01
C ALA A 170 -7.54 -11.97 -7.50
N GLY A 171 -8.64 -12.18 -6.77
CA GLY A 171 -8.63 -12.83 -5.45
C GLY A 171 -8.21 -11.99 -4.26
N ILE A 172 -7.91 -10.69 -4.42
CA ILE A 172 -7.35 -9.89 -3.33
C ILE A 172 -8.41 -9.09 -2.58
N ASN A 173 -9.18 -8.27 -3.28
CA ASN A 173 -10.33 -7.54 -2.71
C ASN A 173 -11.60 -7.94 -3.47
N VAL A 174 -12.29 -8.94 -2.97
CA VAL A 174 -13.47 -9.51 -3.65
C VAL A 174 -14.73 -8.76 -3.24
N PRO A 175 -15.51 -8.21 -4.20
CA PRO A 175 -16.78 -7.57 -3.88
C PRO A 175 -17.83 -8.55 -3.31
N PRO A 176 -18.71 -8.11 -2.39
CA PRO A 176 -18.77 -6.76 -1.82
C PRO A 176 -17.69 -6.50 -0.78
N VAL A 177 -17.18 -5.27 -0.72
CA VAL A 177 -16.14 -4.86 0.21
C VAL A 177 -16.62 -3.75 1.15
N THR A 178 -15.99 -3.63 2.31
CA THR A 178 -16.27 -2.57 3.26
C THR A 178 -15.44 -1.33 2.92
N PHE A 179 -16.12 -0.19 2.80
CA PHE A 179 -15.51 1.12 2.61
C PHE A 179 -15.69 1.98 3.85
N TYR A 180 -14.65 2.75 4.18
CA TYR A 180 -14.73 3.80 5.19
C TYR A 180 -14.39 5.14 4.54
N LYS A 181 -15.32 6.10 4.64
CA LYS A 181 -15.16 7.48 4.14
C LYS A 181 -15.08 8.44 5.30
N TYR A 182 -14.18 9.41 5.20
CA TYR A 182 -13.93 10.37 6.28
C TYR A 182 -14.22 11.81 5.78
N SER A 183 -14.81 12.63 6.65
CA SER A 183 -15.16 14.00 6.32
C SER A 183 -13.95 14.94 6.29
N SER A 184 -12.85 14.57 6.97
CA SER A 184 -11.67 15.42 7.18
C SER A 184 -10.59 15.27 6.12
N SER A 185 -10.63 14.23 5.28
CA SER A 185 -9.51 13.90 4.40
C SER A 185 -9.63 14.47 2.99
N GLY A 186 -10.58 15.35 2.76
CA GLY A 186 -10.66 16.17 1.55
C GLY A 186 -10.60 15.40 0.24
N HIS A 187 -9.77 15.87 -0.65
CA HIS A 187 -9.59 15.35 -2.00
C HIS A 187 -9.10 13.89 -2.01
N TRP A 188 -8.11 13.57 -1.22
CA TRP A 188 -7.51 12.24 -1.14
C TRP A 188 -8.55 11.16 -0.91
N ASN A 189 -9.26 11.27 0.21
CA ASN A 189 -10.25 10.27 0.61
C ASN A 189 -11.49 10.28 -0.28
N ARG A 190 -12.04 11.46 -0.56
CA ARG A 190 -13.27 11.60 -1.35
C ARG A 190 -13.09 11.16 -2.79
N THR A 191 -11.98 11.56 -3.41
CA THR A 191 -11.70 11.23 -4.81
C THR A 191 -11.41 9.74 -4.96
N MET A 192 -10.72 9.13 -3.98
CA MET A 192 -10.44 7.70 -3.96
C MET A 192 -11.66 6.82 -3.61
N GLY A 193 -12.78 7.41 -3.19
CA GLY A 193 -13.96 6.66 -2.75
C GLY A 193 -13.84 6.12 -1.34
N GLY A 194 -12.84 6.54 -0.57
CA GLY A 194 -12.59 6.12 0.80
C GLY A 194 -11.40 5.16 0.93
N VAL A 195 -11.32 4.48 2.07
CA VAL A 195 -10.38 3.40 2.31
C VAL A 195 -11.13 2.07 2.35
N VAL A 196 -10.50 1.02 1.85
CA VAL A 196 -11.10 -0.32 1.75
C VAL A 196 -10.56 -1.21 2.83
N ALA A 197 -11.44 -2.01 3.44
CA ALA A 197 -11.03 -3.13 4.27
C ALA A 197 -10.70 -4.35 3.40
N GLY A 198 -9.51 -4.90 3.59
CA GLY A 198 -9.06 -6.09 2.89
C GLY A 198 -9.59 -7.39 3.48
N LYS A 199 -9.01 -8.49 3.04
CA LYS A 199 -9.33 -9.83 3.51
C LYS A 199 -8.87 -10.02 4.96
N SER A 200 -9.73 -10.58 5.81
CA SER A 200 -9.40 -10.92 7.19
C SER A 200 -8.41 -12.07 7.27
N PHE A 201 -7.54 -12.02 8.27
CA PHE A 201 -6.59 -13.08 8.60
C PHE A 201 -6.52 -13.28 10.11
N LYS A 202 -6.19 -14.49 10.54
CA LYS A 202 -6.06 -14.84 11.96
C LYS A 202 -4.59 -14.95 12.33
N VAL A 203 -4.26 -14.47 13.53
CA VAL A 203 -2.92 -14.58 14.10
C VAL A 203 -2.99 -15.12 15.52
N LYS A 204 -1.89 -15.72 15.94
CA LYS A 204 -1.69 -16.20 17.29
C LYS A 204 -0.58 -15.39 17.96
N GLN A 205 -0.84 -14.89 19.16
CA GLN A 205 0.13 -14.10 19.94
C GLN A 205 1.50 -14.78 19.99
N GLY A 206 2.54 -14.03 19.72
CA GLY A 206 3.93 -14.49 19.75
C GLY A 206 4.40 -15.18 18.49
N ASN A 207 3.50 -15.65 17.61
CA ASN A 207 3.91 -16.22 16.34
C ASN A 207 4.47 -15.15 15.40
N VAL A 208 5.40 -15.56 14.56
CA VAL A 208 6.08 -14.71 13.58
C VAL A 208 5.54 -14.99 12.20
N TYR A 209 5.18 -13.94 11.47
CA TYR A 209 4.58 -14.02 10.15
C TYR A 209 5.38 -13.19 9.14
N PRO A 210 5.68 -13.72 7.95
CA PRO A 210 6.23 -12.90 6.87
C PRO A 210 5.19 -11.89 6.39
N ILE A 211 5.67 -10.68 6.07
CA ILE A 211 4.86 -9.61 5.52
C ILE A 211 5.60 -8.92 4.38
N GLU A 212 4.84 -8.52 3.36
CA GLU A 212 5.34 -7.82 2.20
C GLU A 212 4.32 -6.75 1.81
N ILE A 213 4.80 -5.54 1.55
CA ILE A 213 3.99 -4.39 1.18
C ILE A 213 4.58 -3.80 -0.09
N LEU A 214 3.75 -3.69 -1.14
CA LEU A 214 4.12 -3.08 -2.40
C LEU A 214 3.40 -1.75 -2.54
N ILE A 215 4.15 -0.71 -2.92
CA ILE A 215 3.62 0.58 -3.34
C ILE A 215 4.12 0.92 -4.73
N SER A 216 3.31 1.62 -5.50
CA SER A 216 3.67 1.98 -6.87
C SER A 216 2.92 3.23 -7.34
N GLU A 217 3.57 3.97 -8.23
CA GLU A 217 2.99 5.10 -8.94
C GLU A 217 2.99 4.79 -10.44
N ILE A 218 1.90 5.07 -11.12
CA ILE A 218 1.75 4.71 -12.53
C ILE A 218 1.99 5.89 -13.47
N PRO A 219 1.15 6.95 -13.52
CA PRO A 219 1.36 8.00 -14.51
C PRO A 219 2.45 9.01 -14.12
N GLY A 220 2.77 9.14 -12.85
CA GLY A 220 3.54 10.26 -12.32
C GLY A 220 2.61 11.42 -11.97
N GLY A 221 3.02 12.29 -11.08
CA GLY A 221 2.25 13.42 -10.59
C GLY A 221 2.17 13.43 -9.09
N GLU A 222 1.10 12.96 -8.51
CA GLU A 222 0.90 12.92 -7.06
C GLU A 222 0.92 11.49 -6.54
N PHE A 223 1.39 11.35 -5.31
CA PHE A 223 1.43 10.09 -4.59
C PHE A 223 0.89 10.27 -3.18
N GLY A 224 0.26 9.23 -2.66
CA GLY A 224 -0.15 9.15 -1.28
C GLY A 224 -0.50 7.72 -0.93
N MET A 225 -0.40 7.36 0.34
CA MET A 225 -0.84 6.06 0.83
C MET A 225 -1.15 6.10 2.31
N THR A 226 -2.04 5.21 2.73
CA THR A 226 -2.32 4.96 4.14
C THR A 226 -2.59 3.48 4.33
N LEU A 227 -1.89 2.87 5.28
CA LEU A 227 -2.13 1.48 5.67
C LEU A 227 -2.48 1.43 7.15
N LEU A 228 -3.75 1.19 7.42
CA LEU A 228 -4.32 1.02 8.75
C LEU A 228 -4.51 -0.48 9.04
N LEU A 229 -4.70 -0.80 10.31
CA LEU A 229 -5.02 -2.16 10.73
C LEU A 229 -6.27 -2.14 11.62
N GLU A 230 -7.24 -2.97 11.28
CA GLU A 230 -8.47 -3.16 12.03
C GLU A 230 -8.48 -4.53 12.72
N GLU A 231 -8.75 -4.56 14.00
CA GLU A 231 -9.08 -5.80 14.68
C GLU A 231 -10.57 -6.07 14.52
N VAL A 232 -10.90 -7.16 13.82
CA VAL A 232 -12.29 -7.49 13.49
C VAL A 232 -13.06 -7.87 14.77
N GLY A 233 -14.23 -7.25 14.95
CA GLY A 233 -15.07 -7.49 16.12
C GLY A 233 -14.75 -6.60 17.33
N MET A 234 -13.73 -5.74 17.25
CA MET A 234 -13.41 -4.78 18.30
C MET A 234 -13.98 -3.40 17.97
N ALA A 235 -14.56 -2.75 18.96
CA ALA A 235 -15.03 -1.36 18.80
C ALA A 235 -13.84 -0.42 18.64
N PRO A 236 -13.88 0.54 17.68
CA PRO A 236 -12.83 1.54 17.52
C PRO A 236 -12.83 2.52 18.71
N MET A 237 -11.66 3.10 19.02
CA MET A 237 -11.51 4.12 20.06
C MET A 237 -12.26 5.41 19.71
N SER A 238 -12.32 5.75 18.43
CA SER A 238 -13.05 6.94 17.95
C SER A 238 -13.61 6.71 16.55
N LYS A 239 -14.53 7.58 16.15
CA LYS A 239 -15.19 7.54 14.85
C LYS A 239 -15.25 8.94 14.26
N ASP A 240 -15.29 9.01 12.93
CA ASP A 240 -15.59 10.26 12.24
C ASP A 240 -17.00 10.75 12.65
N PRO A 241 -17.14 11.99 13.15
CA PRO A 241 -18.42 12.46 13.69
C PRO A 241 -19.50 12.66 12.63
N LYS A 242 -19.12 12.78 11.37
CA LYS A 242 -20.08 13.00 10.26
C LYS A 242 -20.42 11.72 9.53
N THR A 243 -19.47 10.84 9.33
CA THR A 243 -19.67 9.62 8.53
C THR A 243 -19.87 8.37 9.39
N GLY A 244 -19.45 8.40 10.64
CA GLY A 244 -19.46 7.23 11.53
C GLY A 244 -18.33 6.24 11.26
N ALA A 245 -17.45 6.52 10.30
CA ALA A 245 -16.35 5.63 9.97
C ALA A 245 -15.37 5.50 11.16
N PRO A 246 -14.84 4.29 11.41
CA PRO A 246 -13.88 4.10 12.49
C PRO A 246 -12.57 4.80 12.18
N ILE A 247 -11.98 5.43 13.19
CA ILE A 247 -10.61 5.96 13.10
C ILE A 247 -9.70 4.88 13.63
N LEU A 248 -8.90 4.30 12.75
CA LEU A 248 -8.13 3.11 13.01
C LEU A 248 -6.65 3.45 13.21
N PRO A 249 -5.89 2.62 13.95
CA PRO A 249 -4.45 2.81 14.07
C PRO A 249 -3.73 2.50 12.76
N LEU A 250 -2.59 3.14 12.53
CA LEU A 250 -1.66 2.71 11.48
C LEU A 250 -1.12 1.32 11.79
N PHE A 251 -0.96 0.50 10.74
CA PHE A 251 -0.07 -0.66 10.86
C PHE A 251 1.34 -0.14 11.13
N ARG A 252 1.98 -0.65 12.20
CA ARG A 252 3.31 -0.20 12.60
C ARG A 252 4.15 -1.30 13.22
N THR A 253 5.46 -1.22 13.04
CA THR A 253 6.43 -2.17 13.59
C THR A 253 7.22 -1.61 14.76
N ASN A 254 7.11 -0.31 15.06
CA ASN A 254 7.68 0.32 16.26
C ASN A 254 6.71 1.36 16.84
N TYR A 255 7.08 1.98 17.95
CA TYR A 255 6.22 2.94 18.65
C TYR A 255 6.20 4.35 18.04
N GLY A 256 7.11 4.66 17.14
CA GLY A 256 7.11 5.94 16.44
C GLY A 256 5.91 6.06 15.51
N VAL A 257 5.15 7.15 15.61
CA VAL A 257 4.01 7.46 14.75
C VAL A 257 4.23 8.83 14.14
N PRO A 258 4.09 8.98 12.82
CA PRO A 258 4.21 10.30 12.21
C PRO A 258 3.06 11.19 12.68
N LYS A 259 3.36 12.47 12.89
CA LYS A 259 2.29 13.46 13.14
C LYS A 259 1.64 13.82 11.82
N PRO A 260 0.29 13.86 11.73
CA PRO A 260 -0.39 14.34 10.54
C PRO A 260 0.04 15.79 10.21
N ASP A 261 0.37 16.02 8.95
CA ASP A 261 0.58 17.38 8.44
C ASP A 261 -0.77 18.00 8.14
N LYS A 262 -1.17 19.00 8.96
CA LYS A 262 -2.46 19.69 8.81
C LYS A 262 -2.63 20.41 7.47
N ASN A 263 -1.54 20.68 6.78
CA ASN A 263 -1.53 21.36 5.48
C ASN A 263 -1.63 20.39 4.29
N LYS A 264 -1.59 19.09 4.55
CA LYS A 264 -1.69 18.06 3.52
C LYS A 264 -2.93 17.20 3.71
N GLU A 265 -3.51 16.76 2.60
CA GLU A 265 -4.64 15.84 2.62
C GLU A 265 -4.19 14.45 3.04
N HIS A 266 -4.88 13.87 4.00
CA HIS A 266 -4.58 12.53 4.53
C HIS A 266 -5.84 11.90 5.11
N VAL A 267 -5.79 10.57 5.26
CA VAL A 267 -6.80 9.81 5.99
C VAL A 267 -6.51 9.94 7.49
N PRO A 268 -7.52 10.20 8.34
CA PRO A 268 -7.30 10.25 9.78
C PRO A 268 -6.93 8.88 10.33
N PHE A 269 -6.08 8.85 11.34
CA PHE A 269 -5.69 7.63 12.03
C PHE A 269 -5.57 7.84 13.53
N ASP A 270 -5.73 6.76 14.29
CA ASP A 270 -5.49 6.75 15.73
C ASP A 270 -3.98 6.62 15.97
N GLU A 271 -3.43 7.53 16.79
CA GLU A 271 -2.01 7.52 17.16
C GLU A 271 -1.68 6.38 18.14
N ILE A 272 -2.70 5.81 18.78
CA ILE A 272 -2.55 4.70 19.72
C ILE A 272 -2.90 3.40 18.99
N GLY A 273 -1.98 2.44 19.03
CA GLY A 273 -2.21 1.13 18.42
C GLY A 273 -1.12 0.14 18.83
N ILE A 274 -1.40 -1.13 18.59
CA ILE A 274 -0.46 -2.20 18.90
C ILE A 274 0.72 -2.20 17.93
N VAL A 275 1.87 -2.66 18.40
CA VAL A 275 3.10 -2.75 17.62
C VAL A 275 3.33 -4.21 17.20
N TRP A 276 3.54 -4.38 15.90
CA TRP A 276 3.92 -5.65 15.29
C TRP A 276 5.44 -5.66 15.11
N GLU A 277 6.15 -6.02 16.15
CA GLU A 277 7.60 -5.95 16.16
C GLU A 277 8.22 -6.74 15.00
N SER A 278 9.07 -6.07 14.21
CA SER A 278 9.83 -6.73 13.16
C SER A 278 10.95 -7.59 13.76
N ILE A 279 11.06 -8.81 13.28
CA ILE A 279 12.03 -9.80 13.73
C ILE A 279 13.10 -9.96 12.63
N LYS A 280 14.36 -9.90 13.02
CA LYS A 280 15.50 -10.10 12.11
C LYS A 280 15.68 -11.57 11.72
#